data_737188a5b95311ebb932f687f63b3db7
#
_entry.id   737188a5b95311ebb932f687f63b3db7
#
_cell.length_a   1.000
_cell.length_b   1.000
_cell.length_c   1.000
_cell.angle_alpha   90.00
_cell.angle_beta   90.00
_cell.angle_gamma   90.00
#
_symmetry.space_group_name_H-M   'P 1'
#
loop_
_entity.id
_entity.type
_entity.pdbx_description
1 polymer ?
#
loop_
_entity_poly.entity_id
_entity_poly.type
_entity_poly.pdbx_seq_one_letter_code
_entity_poly.pdbx_strand_id
1 'polypeptide(L)'
;MKRRSFIQLSLYSGAAITISSFGCGTGTEVANKPWVQPPLLSHICDAKTVREIGASYREKFNNENHEKQLINFLLTDSTNKVVPVTSEETVIHSLLEQKIQKDFETGNTVIIRGWILSVTEARQCALFSLTQN
;
A
#
# COMPACT_ATOMS: atom_id res chain seq x y z
N MET A 1 -35.13 -7.96 -29.77
CA MET A 1 -35.96 -7.80 -28.57
C MET A 1 -35.28 -8.26 -27.28
N LYS A 2 -34.75 -9.44 -27.30
CA LYS A 2 -33.98 -9.95 -26.13
C LYS A 2 -32.79 -9.07 -25.76
N ARG A 3 -32.18 -8.45 -26.74
CA ARG A 3 -31.06 -7.53 -26.51
C ARG A 3 -31.43 -6.28 -25.71
N ARG A 4 -32.64 -5.79 -25.93
CA ARG A 4 -33.14 -4.60 -25.22
C ARG A 4 -33.43 -4.90 -23.76
N SER A 5 -33.98 -6.06 -23.48
CA SER A 5 -34.23 -6.50 -22.12
C SER A 5 -32.91 -6.71 -21.35
N PHE A 6 -31.91 -7.22 -22.04
CA PHE A 6 -30.57 -7.41 -21.46
C PHE A 6 -29.90 -6.08 -21.09
N ILE A 7 -30.05 -5.08 -21.97
CA ILE A 7 -29.48 -3.74 -21.72
C ILE A 7 -30.17 -3.07 -20.53
N GLN A 8 -31.49 -3.26 -20.39
CA GLN A 8 -32.21 -2.73 -19.23
C GLN A 8 -31.75 -3.37 -17.92
N LEU A 9 -31.54 -4.68 -17.93
CA LEU A 9 -31.01 -5.38 -16.78
C LEU A 9 -29.60 -4.92 -16.42
N SER A 10 -28.78 -4.64 -17.42
CA SER A 10 -27.43 -4.13 -17.22
C SER A 10 -27.43 -2.76 -16.54
N LEU A 11 -28.39 -1.91 -16.87
CA LEU A 11 -28.51 -0.59 -16.26
C LEU A 11 -28.87 -0.68 -14.77
N TYR A 12 -29.74 -1.59 -14.41
CA TYR A 12 -30.08 -1.81 -13.01
C TYR A 12 -28.91 -2.41 -12.23
N SER A 13 -28.20 -3.33 -12.84
CA SER A 13 -27.00 -3.90 -12.24
C SER A 13 -25.90 -2.85 -12.06
N GLY A 14 -25.77 -1.95 -13.02
CA GLY A 14 -24.81 -0.88 -12.98
C GLY A 14 -25.05 0.09 -11.81
N ALA A 15 -26.28 0.40 -11.52
CA ALA A 15 -26.64 1.29 -10.42
C ALA A 15 -26.29 0.66 -9.05
N ALA A 16 -26.53 -0.63 -8.91
CA ALA A 16 -26.18 -1.33 -7.68
C ALA A 16 -24.67 -1.43 -7.46
N ILE A 17 -23.92 -1.60 -8.55
CA ILE A 17 -22.46 -1.69 -8.49
C ILE A 17 -21.84 -0.36 -8.09
N THR A 18 -22.41 0.75 -8.55
CA THR A 18 -21.88 2.08 -8.19
C THR A 18 -21.98 2.37 -6.71
N ILE A 19 -22.98 1.89 -6.04
CA ILE A 19 -23.15 2.10 -4.59
C ILE A 19 -22.13 1.29 -3.79
N SER A 20 -21.87 0.05 -4.22
CA SER A 20 -20.92 -0.80 -3.51
C SER A 20 -19.46 -0.41 -3.74
N SER A 21 -19.15 0.20 -4.88
CA SER A 21 -17.80 0.67 -5.15
C SER A 21 -17.42 1.91 -4.34
N PHE A 22 -18.39 2.63 -3.82
CA PHE A 22 -18.13 3.82 -3.00
C PHE A 22 -17.44 3.49 -1.68
N GLY A 23 -17.80 2.38 -1.07
CA GLY A 23 -17.21 1.96 0.19
C GLY A 23 -15.79 1.43 0.07
N CYS A 24 -15.44 0.88 -1.08
CA CYS A 24 -14.13 0.28 -1.34
C CYS A 24 -13.12 1.28 -1.93
N GLY A 25 -13.60 2.40 -2.49
CA GLY A 25 -12.78 3.33 -3.26
C GLY A 25 -11.76 4.11 -2.43
N THR A 26 -12.07 4.43 -1.20
CA THR A 26 -11.20 5.27 -0.37
C THR A 26 -9.94 4.55 0.13
N GLY A 27 -10.03 3.27 0.43
CA GLY A 27 -8.88 2.49 0.88
C GLY A 27 -7.89 2.16 -0.24
N THR A 28 -8.42 1.85 -1.42
CA THR A 28 -7.61 1.48 -2.59
C THR A 28 -6.85 2.65 -3.20
N GLU A 29 -7.31 3.86 -3.02
CA GLU A 29 -6.64 5.03 -3.59
C GLU A 29 -5.26 5.27 -3.01
N VAL A 30 -5.09 5.15 -1.71
CA VAL A 30 -3.80 5.36 -1.06
C VAL A 30 -2.84 4.22 -1.39
N ALA A 31 -3.32 2.98 -1.34
CA ALA A 31 -2.49 1.82 -1.61
C ALA A 31 -1.98 1.77 -3.06
N ASN A 32 -2.62 2.48 -3.98
CA ASN A 32 -2.19 2.60 -5.37
C ASN A 32 -1.24 3.77 -5.64
N LYS A 33 -0.90 4.56 -4.63
CA LYS A 33 0.04 5.67 -4.80
C LYS A 33 1.46 5.14 -5.11
N PRO A 34 2.22 5.83 -5.99
CA PRO A 34 3.57 5.37 -6.35
C PRO A 34 4.52 5.19 -5.17
N TRP A 35 4.40 6.04 -4.15
CA TRP A 35 5.27 5.98 -2.98
C TRP A 35 5.02 4.75 -2.09
N VAL A 36 3.95 4.01 -2.32
CA VAL A 36 3.65 2.79 -1.57
C VAL A 36 4.61 1.66 -1.93
N GLN A 37 5.11 1.63 -3.15
CA GLN A 37 6.10 0.62 -3.56
C GLN A 37 7.52 1.07 -3.22
N PRO A 38 8.32 0.24 -2.53
CA PRO A 38 9.72 0.57 -2.30
C PRO A 38 10.47 0.69 -3.62
N PRO A 39 11.16 1.80 -3.90
CA PRO A 39 11.78 2.04 -5.20
C PRO A 39 12.77 0.95 -5.63
N LEU A 40 13.64 0.51 -4.72
CA LEU A 40 14.63 -0.51 -5.04
C LEU A 40 13.99 -1.85 -5.40
N LEU A 41 13.01 -2.28 -4.60
CA LEU A 41 12.31 -3.53 -4.86
C LEU A 41 11.52 -3.48 -6.16
N SER A 42 10.92 -2.34 -6.48
CA SER A 42 10.16 -2.18 -7.72
C SER A 42 11.03 -2.33 -8.97
N HIS A 43 12.32 -2.06 -8.87
CA HIS A 43 13.25 -2.24 -9.98
C HIS A 43 13.72 -3.68 -10.17
N ILE A 44 13.79 -4.46 -9.10
CA ILE A 44 14.35 -5.82 -9.14
C ILE A 44 13.29 -6.91 -9.02
N CYS A 45 12.08 -6.57 -8.58
CA CYS A 45 10.98 -7.51 -8.38
C CYS A 45 9.75 -7.04 -9.15
N ASP A 46 8.92 -8.00 -9.56
CA ASP A 46 7.61 -7.69 -10.09
C ASP A 46 6.62 -7.34 -8.95
N ALA A 47 5.47 -6.79 -9.34
CA ALA A 47 4.44 -6.39 -8.38
C ALA A 47 3.91 -7.57 -7.55
N LYS A 48 3.86 -8.75 -8.14
CA LYS A 48 3.44 -9.97 -7.44
C LYS A 48 4.38 -10.30 -6.29
N THR A 49 5.68 -10.27 -6.54
CA THR A 49 6.70 -10.53 -5.52
C THR A 49 6.63 -9.51 -4.39
N VAL A 50 6.47 -8.24 -4.72
CA VAL A 50 6.32 -7.18 -3.71
C VAL A 50 5.10 -7.42 -2.83
N ARG A 51 3.97 -7.84 -3.42
CA ARG A 51 2.76 -8.21 -2.65
C ARG A 51 2.97 -9.42 -1.77
N GLU A 52 3.67 -10.43 -2.25
CA GLU A 52 3.98 -11.64 -1.47
C GLU A 52 4.86 -11.32 -0.26
N ILE A 53 5.84 -10.46 -0.43
CA ILE A 53 6.68 -9.96 0.66
C ILE A 53 5.80 -9.24 1.69
N GLY A 54 4.94 -8.35 1.22
CA GLY A 54 4.04 -7.60 2.08
C GLY A 54 3.06 -8.48 2.85
N ALA A 55 2.50 -9.47 2.19
CA ALA A 55 1.60 -10.42 2.84
C ALA A 55 2.32 -11.22 3.92
N SER A 56 3.53 -11.66 3.64
CA SER A 56 4.37 -12.38 4.62
C SER A 56 4.72 -11.50 5.82
N TYR A 57 5.00 -10.21 5.59
CA TYR A 57 5.22 -9.26 6.67
C TYR A 57 3.98 -9.13 7.56
N ARG A 58 2.81 -9.00 6.97
CA ARG A 58 1.54 -8.88 7.70
C ARG A 58 1.23 -10.13 8.53
N GLU A 59 1.58 -11.30 8.03
CA GLU A 59 1.44 -12.55 8.79
C GLU A 59 2.39 -12.60 9.99
N LYS A 60 3.60 -12.16 9.79
CA LYS A 60 4.63 -12.16 10.83
C LYS A 60 4.36 -11.10 11.90
N PHE A 61 3.82 -9.96 11.52
CA PHE A 61 3.51 -8.83 12.40
C PHE A 61 2.01 -8.54 12.38
N ASN A 62 1.23 -9.40 13.03
CA ASN A 62 -0.24 -9.32 13.02
C ASN A 62 -0.79 -8.00 13.55
N ASN A 63 -0.05 -7.34 14.43
CA ASN A 63 -0.43 -6.03 14.99
C ASN A 63 -0.24 -4.89 13.99
N GLU A 64 0.44 -5.11 12.90
CA GLU A 64 0.64 -4.14 11.82
C GLU A 64 -0.06 -4.58 10.53
N ASN A 65 -1.34 -4.88 10.63
CA ASN A 65 -2.08 -5.49 9.52
C ASN A 65 -3.15 -4.59 8.91
N HIS A 66 -3.33 -3.39 9.43
CA HIS A 66 -4.36 -2.47 8.97
C HIS A 66 -3.78 -1.33 8.14
N GLU A 67 -4.47 -0.97 7.07
CA GLU A 67 -4.07 0.07 6.13
C GLU A 67 -3.77 1.40 6.83
N LYS A 68 -4.69 1.88 7.66
CA LYS A 68 -4.52 3.15 8.38
C LYS A 68 -3.30 3.17 9.28
N GLN A 69 -3.04 2.05 9.92
CA GLN A 69 -1.90 1.89 10.81
C GLN A 69 -0.59 1.91 10.04
N LEU A 70 -0.53 1.19 8.92
CA LEU A 70 0.65 1.18 8.04
C LEU A 70 0.94 2.57 7.47
N ILE A 71 -0.09 3.27 7.03
CA ILE A 71 0.03 4.65 6.54
C ILE A 71 0.57 5.55 7.64
N ASN A 72 0.04 5.44 8.84
CA ASN A 72 0.48 6.24 9.98
C ASN A 72 1.96 6.01 10.30
N PHE A 73 2.40 4.76 10.33
CA PHE A 73 3.80 4.43 10.55
C PHE A 73 4.70 4.97 9.44
N LEU A 74 4.27 4.84 8.19
CA LEU A 74 5.05 5.28 7.04
C LEU A 74 5.22 6.80 7.01
N LEU A 75 4.16 7.54 7.34
CA LEU A 75 4.12 8.99 7.23
C LEU A 75 4.51 9.73 8.50
N THR A 76 4.87 9.02 9.57
CA THR A 76 5.38 9.65 10.79
C THR A 76 6.87 9.92 10.64
N ASP A 77 7.28 11.18 10.80
CA ASP A 77 8.68 11.59 10.69
C ASP A 77 9.46 11.34 12.00
N SER A 78 10.74 11.69 11.98
CA SER A 78 11.64 11.50 13.14
C SER A 78 11.25 12.34 14.37
N THR A 79 10.40 13.35 14.19
CA THR A 79 9.89 14.20 15.27
C THR A 79 8.53 13.74 15.79
N ASN A 80 8.06 12.56 15.37
CA ASN A 80 6.75 12.00 15.67
C ASN A 80 5.59 12.81 15.10
N LYS A 81 5.85 13.61 14.07
CA LYS A 81 4.83 14.35 13.36
C LYS A 81 4.37 13.58 12.13
N VAL A 82 3.06 13.48 11.94
CA VAL A 82 2.49 12.77 10.80
C VAL A 82 2.38 13.71 9.60
N VAL A 83 3.00 13.34 8.50
CA VAL A 83 2.89 14.04 7.22
C VAL A 83 1.54 13.68 6.59
N PRO A 84 0.74 14.66 6.14
CA PRO A 84 -0.55 14.35 5.52
C PRO A 84 -0.40 13.52 4.25
N VAL A 85 -1.31 12.59 4.05
CA VAL A 85 -1.39 11.77 2.83
C VAL A 85 -1.57 12.63 1.57
N THR A 86 -2.17 13.81 1.74
CA THR A 86 -2.41 14.77 0.67
C THR A 86 -1.20 15.61 0.31
N SER A 87 -0.07 15.43 1.01
CA SER A 87 1.18 16.14 0.72
C SER A 87 1.68 15.80 -0.68
N GLU A 88 2.51 16.69 -1.22
CA GLU A 88 3.15 16.44 -2.51
C GLU A 88 3.92 15.12 -2.48
N GLU A 89 3.87 14.42 -3.58
CA GLU A 89 4.50 13.11 -3.72
C GLU A 89 6.01 13.16 -3.47
N THR A 90 6.66 14.23 -3.91
CA THR A 90 8.09 14.44 -3.66
C THR A 90 8.43 14.56 -2.18
N VAL A 91 7.56 15.18 -1.39
CA VAL A 91 7.74 15.30 0.07
C VAL A 91 7.64 13.92 0.72
N ILE A 92 6.66 13.12 0.32
CA ILE A 92 6.47 11.77 0.86
C ILE A 92 7.64 10.86 0.47
N HIS A 93 8.08 10.91 -0.79
CA HIS A 93 9.25 10.14 -1.24
C HIS A 93 10.51 10.49 -0.43
N SER A 94 10.77 11.78 -0.24
CA SER A 94 11.92 12.22 0.54
C SER A 94 11.87 11.72 1.98
N LEU A 95 10.70 11.78 2.60
CA LEU A 95 10.50 11.26 3.95
C LEU A 95 10.80 9.76 4.02
N LEU A 96 10.27 8.98 3.09
CA LEU A 96 10.44 7.53 3.07
C LEU A 96 11.90 7.15 2.81
N GLU A 97 12.58 7.83 1.91
CA GLU A 97 14.00 7.61 1.66
C GLU A 97 14.84 7.84 2.92
N GLN A 98 14.58 8.92 3.63
CA GLN A 98 15.27 9.22 4.90
C GLN A 98 14.99 8.15 5.95
N LYS A 99 13.75 7.67 6.03
CA LYS A 99 13.39 6.60 6.97
C LYS A 99 14.08 5.29 6.64
N ILE A 100 14.11 4.92 5.35
CA ILE A 100 14.80 3.71 4.88
C ILE A 100 16.29 3.78 5.21
N GLN A 101 16.93 4.89 4.89
CA GLN A 101 18.34 5.09 5.18
C GLN A 101 18.62 4.95 6.70
N LYS A 102 17.81 5.62 7.50
CA LYS A 102 17.95 5.56 8.95
C LYS A 102 17.72 4.15 9.49
N ASP A 103 16.76 3.42 8.95
CA ASP A 103 16.51 2.04 9.33
C ASP A 103 17.75 1.17 9.13
N PHE A 104 18.41 1.28 7.98
CA PHE A 104 19.65 0.53 7.73
C PHE A 104 20.80 0.99 8.63
N GLU A 105 20.92 2.27 8.87
CA GLU A 105 21.97 2.81 9.76
C GLU A 105 21.81 2.34 11.20
N THR A 106 20.60 2.20 11.68
CA THR A 106 20.29 1.81 13.06
C THR A 106 20.06 0.31 13.24
N GLY A 107 20.13 -0.46 12.16
CA GLY A 107 19.86 -1.90 12.19
C GLY A 107 18.39 -2.25 12.34
N ASN A 108 17.48 -1.32 12.06
CA ASN A 108 16.03 -1.54 12.10
C ASN A 108 15.57 -2.24 10.83
N THR A 109 15.93 -3.51 10.70
CA THR A 109 15.70 -4.34 9.52
C THR A 109 14.93 -5.60 9.86
N VAL A 110 14.32 -6.19 8.87
CA VAL A 110 13.59 -7.46 8.96
C VAL A 110 14.01 -8.37 7.83
N ILE A 111 13.89 -9.67 8.04
CA ILE A 111 14.11 -10.68 7.00
C ILE A 111 12.77 -11.28 6.66
N ILE A 112 12.32 -11.07 5.42
CA ILE A 112 11.06 -11.59 4.92
C ILE A 112 11.34 -12.38 3.64
N ARG A 113 11.00 -13.67 3.64
CA ARG A 113 11.19 -14.56 2.49
C ARG A 113 12.63 -14.54 1.93
N GLY A 114 13.61 -14.40 2.82
CA GLY A 114 15.02 -14.30 2.44
C GLY A 114 15.50 -12.92 2.05
N TRP A 115 14.60 -11.93 1.98
CA TRP A 115 14.96 -10.54 1.70
C TRP A 115 15.30 -9.81 3.00
N ILE A 116 16.40 -9.09 3.01
CA ILE A 116 16.74 -8.17 4.11
C ILE A 116 16.22 -6.80 3.73
N LEU A 117 15.24 -6.31 4.48
CA LEU A 117 14.53 -5.07 4.20
C LEU A 117 14.61 -4.14 5.40
N SER A 118 14.60 -2.83 5.15
CA SER A 118 14.29 -1.89 6.22
C SER A 118 12.83 -2.09 6.66
N VAL A 119 12.54 -1.76 7.91
CA VAL A 119 11.15 -1.84 8.39
C VAL A 119 10.23 -0.95 7.57
N THR A 120 10.72 0.21 7.12
CA THR A 120 9.96 1.12 6.24
C THR A 120 9.62 0.45 4.91
N GLU A 121 10.61 -0.18 4.26
CA GLU A 121 10.36 -0.91 3.00
C GLU A 121 9.37 -2.07 3.19
N ALA A 122 9.53 -2.82 4.27
CA ALA A 122 8.62 -3.92 4.58
C ALA A 122 7.18 -3.45 4.81
N ARG A 123 7.01 -2.32 5.49
CA ARG A 123 5.70 -1.69 5.68
C ARG A 123 5.11 -1.18 4.37
N GLN A 124 5.94 -0.65 3.47
CA GLN A 124 5.49 -0.28 2.12
C GLN A 124 4.98 -1.52 1.36
N CYS A 125 5.72 -2.61 1.39
CA CYS A 125 5.27 -3.87 0.79
C CYS A 125 3.96 -4.35 1.41
N ALA A 126 3.83 -4.26 2.74
CA ALA A 126 2.62 -4.64 3.46
C ALA A 126 1.41 -3.81 3.00
N LEU A 127 1.58 -2.50 2.89
CA LEU A 127 0.53 -1.62 2.39
C LEU A 127 0.18 -1.95 0.94
N PHE A 128 1.19 -2.16 0.09
CA PHE A 128 0.98 -2.55 -1.31
C PHE A 128 0.26 -3.90 -1.43
N SER A 129 0.51 -4.83 -0.51
CA SER A 129 -0.16 -6.13 -0.51
C SER A 129 -1.67 -6.05 -0.26
N LEU A 130 -2.15 -4.92 0.23
CA LEU A 130 -3.57 -4.66 0.41
C LEU A 130 -4.24 -4.18 -0.88
N THR A 131 -3.47 -3.87 -1.92
CA THR A 131 -4.02 -3.53 -3.23
C THR A 131 -4.61 -4.77 -3.89
N GLN A 132 -5.69 -4.58 -4.60
CA GLN A 132 -6.25 -5.64 -5.42
C GLN A 132 -5.65 -5.60 -6.82
N ASN A 133 -5.53 -6.76 -7.40
CA ASN A 133 -5.08 -6.92 -8.78
C ASN A 133 -6.11 -6.40 -9.77
#